data_53d501149b89301cb7d5417de49c8f65
#
_entry.id   53d501149b89301cb7d5417de49c8f65
#
_cell.length_a   1.000
_cell.length_b   1.000
_cell.length_c   1.000
_cell.angle_alpha   90.00
_cell.angle_beta   90.00
_cell.angle_gamma   90.00
#
_symmetry.space_group_name_H-M   'P 1'
#
loop_
_entity.id
_entity.type
_entity.pdbx_description
1 polymer ?
#
loop_
_entity_poly.entity_id
_entity_poly.type
_entity_poly.pdbx_seq_one_letter_code
_entity_poly.pdbx_strand_id
1 'polypeptide(L)'
;MDVVALLAPLLVSQDYWRGTLFNAGLTVALFAAGGHYRARRHISILDELPSLCGRLLASGAVVAIIAAERHDSVPYVSGFMQDVALCAGLVIVGRAVNRKLILVARGRRWVEHNAIIIGSGPIGVELARLLRRHPQYGLRFVGSVDGPSRQGTGPIPLLGTLDDLEHLTRLLNCEVLVIADPDCPESTVMDMLLRPASARCDLWAVPRLWGSRSHGGHPDHVGAIPIVKIGDTTLSGPRWAVKRASDVLFAVVALIVLSPVLLLCAIAAFLDGGPGILFRQERIGRYGKPFKLVKFRSMRPVDEQESQTNWSIAHDRRVGPIGRFLRRTSLDELPQLWNILRGDMSVVGPRPERPYFVEKFSAEYPHYAMRHRVPVGLTGLAQVSGLRGDTPISDRARFDNYYIENWSLWLDLKVILRTAAEVFRGGGR
;
A
#
# COMPACT_ATOMS: atom_id res chain seq x y z
N MET A 1 -19.13 -11.39 -9.30
CA MET A 1 -20.17 -12.31 -8.80
C MET A 1 -20.97 -11.70 -7.66
N ASP A 2 -20.35 -11.24 -6.58
CA ASP A 2 -21.08 -10.66 -5.43
C ASP A 2 -22.07 -9.55 -5.83
N VAL A 3 -21.62 -8.60 -6.66
CA VAL A 3 -22.50 -7.52 -7.15
C VAL A 3 -23.70 -8.04 -7.92
N VAL A 4 -23.50 -9.05 -8.77
CA VAL A 4 -24.58 -9.68 -9.54
C VAL A 4 -25.57 -10.37 -8.60
N ALA A 5 -25.10 -11.11 -7.59
CA ALA A 5 -25.93 -11.76 -6.61
C ALA A 5 -26.72 -10.76 -5.73
N LEU A 6 -26.09 -9.65 -5.38
CA LEU A 6 -26.73 -8.59 -4.57
C LEU A 6 -27.76 -7.77 -5.35
N LEU A 7 -27.63 -7.70 -6.67
CA LEU A 7 -28.60 -7.00 -7.54
C LEU A 7 -29.65 -7.93 -8.15
N ALA A 8 -29.55 -9.23 -7.94
CA ALA A 8 -30.49 -10.21 -8.50
C ALA A 8 -31.98 -9.95 -8.16
N PRO A 9 -32.35 -9.52 -6.92
CA PRO A 9 -33.76 -9.22 -6.62
C PRO A 9 -34.36 -8.12 -7.51
N LEU A 10 -33.55 -7.19 -8.03
CA LEU A 10 -34.05 -6.14 -8.94
C LEU A 10 -34.61 -6.69 -10.27
N LEU A 11 -34.27 -7.94 -10.61
CA LEU A 11 -34.82 -8.62 -11.79
C LEU A 11 -36.23 -9.16 -11.54
N VAL A 12 -36.60 -9.33 -10.26
CA VAL A 12 -37.89 -9.92 -9.85
C VAL A 12 -38.85 -8.84 -9.37
N SER A 13 -38.38 -7.91 -8.54
CA SER A 13 -39.19 -6.78 -8.04
C SER A 13 -38.38 -5.48 -8.08
N GLN A 14 -39.03 -4.42 -8.49
CA GLN A 14 -38.42 -3.08 -8.50
C GLN A 14 -38.85 -2.22 -7.32
N ASP A 15 -39.72 -2.73 -6.44
CA ASP A 15 -40.32 -1.97 -5.34
C ASP A 15 -39.28 -1.51 -4.32
N TYR A 16 -38.20 -2.28 -4.15
CA TYR A 16 -37.16 -2.02 -3.14
C TYR A 16 -35.81 -1.54 -3.75
N TRP A 17 -35.78 -1.05 -5.00
CA TRP A 17 -34.52 -0.80 -5.73
C TRP A 17 -33.52 0.08 -5.00
N ARG A 18 -33.97 1.13 -4.30
CA ARG A 18 -33.07 2.02 -3.53
C ARG A 18 -32.43 1.30 -2.35
N GLY A 19 -33.24 0.54 -1.61
CA GLY A 19 -32.76 -0.27 -0.49
C GLY A 19 -31.79 -1.36 -0.93
N THR A 20 -32.09 -2.04 -2.04
CA THR A 20 -31.23 -3.08 -2.63
C THR A 20 -29.89 -2.51 -3.10
N LEU A 21 -29.88 -1.36 -3.78
CA LEU A 21 -28.63 -0.68 -4.16
C LEU A 21 -27.79 -0.27 -2.95
N PHE A 22 -28.43 0.28 -1.91
CA PHE A 22 -27.75 0.66 -0.68
C PHE A 22 -27.15 -0.58 0.03
N ASN A 23 -27.93 -1.67 0.17
CA ASN A 23 -27.47 -2.93 0.74
C ASN A 23 -26.29 -3.51 -0.06
N ALA A 24 -26.37 -3.49 -1.39
CA ALA A 24 -25.29 -3.97 -2.25
C ALA A 24 -24.00 -3.16 -2.03
N GLY A 25 -24.08 -1.83 -2.03
CA GLY A 25 -22.94 -0.95 -1.78
C GLY A 25 -22.32 -1.18 -0.41
N LEU A 26 -23.16 -1.24 0.65
CA LEU A 26 -22.70 -1.47 2.02
C LEU A 26 -22.04 -2.85 2.18
N THR A 27 -22.66 -3.91 1.64
CA THR A 27 -22.11 -5.27 1.70
C THR A 27 -20.75 -5.37 0.99
N VAL A 28 -20.64 -4.81 -0.22
CA VAL A 28 -19.38 -4.78 -0.96
C VAL A 28 -18.30 -4.00 -0.19
N ALA A 29 -18.65 -2.86 0.42
CA ALA A 29 -17.73 -2.08 1.25
C ALA A 29 -17.26 -2.88 2.48
N LEU A 30 -18.15 -3.57 3.18
CA LEU A 30 -17.83 -4.43 4.32
C LEU A 30 -16.94 -5.61 3.91
N PHE A 31 -17.18 -6.22 2.75
CA PHE A 31 -16.35 -7.29 2.22
C PHE A 31 -14.96 -6.79 1.83
N ALA A 32 -14.88 -5.63 1.18
CA ALA A 32 -13.61 -5.01 0.82
C ALA A 32 -12.78 -4.63 2.07
N ALA A 33 -13.41 -4.01 3.07
CA ALA A 33 -12.78 -3.69 4.35
C ALA A 33 -12.29 -4.95 5.08
N GLY A 34 -13.02 -6.06 4.97
CA GLY A 34 -12.65 -7.33 5.55
C GLY A 34 -11.62 -8.15 4.76
N GLY A 35 -11.14 -7.64 3.64
CA GLY A 35 -10.13 -8.32 2.83
C GLY A 35 -10.63 -9.55 2.05
N HIS A 36 -11.97 -9.70 1.86
CA HIS A 36 -12.55 -10.83 1.13
C HIS A 36 -12.24 -10.84 -0.38
N TYR A 37 -11.72 -9.75 -0.90
CA TYR A 37 -11.27 -9.63 -2.30
C TYR A 37 -9.76 -9.79 -2.48
N ARG A 38 -9.03 -10.11 -1.40
CA ARG A 38 -7.60 -10.42 -1.51
C ARG A 38 -7.40 -11.81 -2.12
N ALA A 39 -6.46 -11.93 -3.05
CA ALA A 39 -6.08 -13.22 -3.62
C ALA A 39 -5.46 -14.10 -2.53
N ARG A 40 -5.96 -15.34 -2.39
CA ARG A 40 -5.44 -16.35 -1.46
C ARG A 40 -5.05 -17.60 -2.23
N ARG A 41 -4.03 -18.31 -1.76
CA ARG A 41 -3.60 -19.60 -2.33
C ARG A 41 -4.45 -20.75 -1.77
N HIS A 42 -4.66 -20.76 -0.46
CA HIS A 42 -5.64 -21.68 0.14
C HIS A 42 -7.05 -21.13 -0.04
N ILE A 43 -7.91 -21.91 -0.64
CA ILE A 43 -9.29 -21.54 -0.97
C ILE A 43 -10.25 -22.47 -0.27
N SER A 44 -10.84 -22.05 0.85
CA SER A 44 -11.88 -22.74 1.58
C SER A 44 -13.05 -21.81 1.81
N ILE A 45 -14.25 -22.24 1.43
CA ILE A 45 -15.47 -21.49 1.72
C ILE A 45 -15.82 -21.57 3.21
N LEU A 46 -15.52 -22.70 3.86
CA LEU A 46 -15.83 -22.92 5.27
C LEU A 46 -15.05 -21.98 6.19
N ASP A 47 -13.80 -21.68 5.83
CA ASP A 47 -12.95 -20.76 6.60
C ASP A 47 -13.42 -19.30 6.47
N GLU A 48 -14.04 -18.96 5.35
CA GLU A 48 -14.57 -17.62 5.11
C GLU A 48 -16.00 -17.45 5.63
N LEU A 49 -16.75 -18.54 5.79
CA LEU A 49 -18.19 -18.51 6.08
C LEU A 49 -18.56 -17.70 7.34
N PRO A 50 -17.89 -17.85 8.49
CA PRO A 50 -18.23 -17.06 9.70
C PRO A 50 -18.09 -15.56 9.46
N SER A 51 -17.02 -15.17 8.76
CA SER A 51 -16.72 -13.77 8.46
C SER A 51 -17.68 -13.20 7.40
N LEU A 52 -18.10 -14.00 6.42
CA LEU A 52 -19.11 -13.61 5.43
C LEU A 52 -20.47 -13.43 6.09
N CYS A 53 -20.92 -14.41 6.87
CA CYS A 53 -22.18 -14.36 7.58
C CYS A 53 -22.24 -13.16 8.54
N GLY A 54 -21.19 -12.91 9.31
CA GLY A 54 -21.13 -11.76 10.21
C GLY A 54 -21.31 -10.43 9.49
N ARG A 55 -20.69 -10.24 8.31
CA ARG A 55 -20.83 -9.00 7.52
C ARG A 55 -22.17 -8.89 6.80
N LEU A 56 -22.70 -10.00 6.30
CA LEU A 56 -24.04 -10.03 5.71
C LEU A 56 -25.10 -9.69 6.76
N LEU A 57 -24.99 -10.24 7.98
CA LEU A 57 -25.87 -9.92 9.08
C LEU A 57 -25.73 -8.43 9.51
N ALA A 58 -24.50 -7.92 9.59
CA ALA A 58 -24.27 -6.51 9.90
C ALA A 58 -24.88 -5.58 8.85
N SER A 59 -24.70 -5.87 7.56
CA SER A 59 -25.33 -5.12 6.48
C SER A 59 -26.85 -5.20 6.55
N GLY A 60 -27.40 -6.40 6.71
CA GLY A 60 -28.84 -6.62 6.83
C GLY A 60 -29.44 -5.87 8.02
N ALA A 61 -28.79 -5.88 9.18
CA ALA A 61 -29.26 -5.17 10.36
C ALA A 61 -29.30 -3.65 10.16
N VAL A 62 -28.25 -3.07 9.57
CA VAL A 62 -28.22 -1.62 9.26
C VAL A 62 -29.35 -1.25 8.32
N VAL A 63 -29.55 -2.04 7.27
CA VAL A 63 -30.58 -1.78 6.26
C VAL A 63 -31.97 -1.99 6.83
N ALA A 64 -32.16 -2.99 7.71
CA ALA A 64 -33.43 -3.22 8.41
C ALA A 64 -33.83 -2.05 9.31
N ILE A 65 -32.89 -1.49 10.06
CA ILE A 65 -33.14 -0.31 10.93
C ILE A 65 -33.57 0.88 10.07
N ILE A 66 -32.81 1.17 8.99
CA ILE A 66 -33.16 2.29 8.09
C ILE A 66 -34.51 2.08 7.40
N ALA A 67 -34.84 0.85 7.01
CA ALA A 67 -36.12 0.53 6.38
C ALA A 67 -37.30 0.72 7.37
N ALA A 68 -37.12 0.23 8.61
CA ALA A 68 -38.11 0.36 9.66
C ALA A 68 -38.38 1.82 10.07
N GLU A 69 -37.33 2.67 10.06
CA GLU A 69 -37.45 4.09 10.41
C GLU A 69 -38.11 4.91 9.29
N ARG A 70 -37.95 4.49 8.03
CA ARG A 70 -38.48 5.22 6.87
C ARG A 70 -39.87 4.80 6.42
N HIS A 71 -40.28 3.59 6.78
CA HIS A 71 -41.52 2.98 6.32
C HIS A 71 -42.29 2.38 7.49
N ASP A 72 -43.42 2.98 7.87
CA ASP A 72 -44.34 2.51 8.93
C ASP A 72 -45.13 1.24 8.53
N SER A 73 -44.76 0.59 7.46
CA SER A 73 -45.47 -0.56 6.92
C SER A 73 -44.70 -1.85 7.18
N VAL A 74 -45.17 -2.67 8.12
CA VAL A 74 -44.58 -3.99 8.43
C VAL A 74 -44.47 -4.89 7.19
N PRO A 75 -45.48 -4.99 6.30
CA PRO A 75 -45.35 -5.78 5.08
C PRO A 75 -44.23 -5.32 4.16
N TYR A 76 -44.01 -4.01 4.04
CA TYR A 76 -42.93 -3.45 3.23
C TYR A 76 -41.53 -3.89 3.77
N VAL A 77 -41.34 -3.70 5.09
CA VAL A 77 -40.06 -4.06 5.74
C VAL A 77 -39.82 -5.56 5.67
N SER A 78 -40.84 -6.39 5.89
CA SER A 78 -40.68 -7.86 5.83
C SER A 78 -40.38 -8.36 4.40
N GLY A 79 -41.04 -7.81 3.38
CA GLY A 79 -40.76 -8.14 1.97
C GLY A 79 -39.33 -7.73 1.57
N PHE A 80 -38.88 -6.52 1.95
CA PHE A 80 -37.54 -6.08 1.70
C PHE A 80 -36.48 -6.95 2.42
N MET A 81 -36.75 -7.40 3.66
CA MET A 81 -35.85 -8.30 4.38
C MET A 81 -35.75 -9.69 3.76
N GLN A 82 -36.83 -10.17 3.10
CA GLN A 82 -36.77 -11.40 2.30
C GLN A 82 -35.79 -11.23 1.11
N ASP A 83 -35.81 -10.09 0.41
CA ASP A 83 -34.87 -9.80 -0.66
C ASP A 83 -33.42 -9.72 -0.14
N VAL A 84 -33.18 -9.13 1.03
CA VAL A 84 -31.87 -9.11 1.67
C VAL A 84 -31.38 -10.52 2.02
N ALA A 85 -32.27 -11.36 2.55
CA ALA A 85 -31.94 -12.75 2.88
C ALA A 85 -31.65 -13.56 1.60
N LEU A 86 -32.41 -13.35 0.53
CA LEU A 86 -32.16 -13.95 -0.78
C LEU A 86 -30.79 -13.52 -1.33
N CYS A 87 -30.46 -12.23 -1.28
CA CYS A 87 -29.14 -11.72 -1.65
C CYS A 87 -28.02 -12.44 -0.87
N ALA A 88 -28.17 -12.57 0.43
CA ALA A 88 -27.18 -13.23 1.29
C ALA A 88 -26.98 -14.69 0.87
N GLY A 89 -28.06 -15.44 0.63
CA GLY A 89 -28.02 -16.80 0.14
C GLY A 89 -27.31 -16.91 -1.23
N LEU A 90 -27.68 -16.04 -2.18
CA LEU A 90 -27.08 -16.00 -3.52
C LEU A 90 -25.58 -15.66 -3.46
N VAL A 91 -25.15 -14.76 -2.58
CA VAL A 91 -23.72 -14.44 -2.39
C VAL A 91 -22.97 -15.67 -1.87
N ILE A 92 -23.49 -16.37 -0.87
CA ILE A 92 -22.85 -17.58 -0.31
C ILE A 92 -22.74 -18.67 -1.37
N VAL A 93 -23.84 -18.97 -2.06
CA VAL A 93 -23.87 -19.98 -3.12
C VAL A 93 -22.96 -19.58 -4.28
N GLY A 94 -23.03 -18.36 -4.74
CA GLY A 94 -22.17 -17.83 -5.81
C GLY A 94 -20.69 -17.94 -5.47
N ARG A 95 -20.30 -17.62 -4.24
CA ARG A 95 -18.93 -17.79 -3.77
C ARG A 95 -18.51 -19.25 -3.70
N ALA A 96 -19.39 -20.12 -3.19
CA ALA A 96 -19.11 -21.57 -3.13
C ALA A 96 -18.87 -22.15 -4.53
N VAL A 97 -19.73 -21.79 -5.49
CA VAL A 97 -19.58 -22.21 -6.90
C VAL A 97 -18.28 -21.66 -7.50
N ASN A 98 -18.00 -20.37 -7.32
CA ASN A 98 -16.77 -19.75 -7.83
C ASN A 98 -15.52 -20.40 -7.26
N ARG A 99 -15.50 -20.68 -5.94
CA ARG A 99 -14.38 -21.38 -5.29
C ARG A 99 -14.18 -22.79 -5.86
N LYS A 100 -15.27 -23.52 -6.04
CA LYS A 100 -15.22 -24.88 -6.66
C LYS A 100 -14.69 -24.82 -8.09
N LEU A 101 -15.13 -23.85 -8.88
CA LEU A 101 -14.64 -23.66 -10.27
C LEU A 101 -13.14 -23.36 -10.29
N ILE A 102 -12.66 -22.47 -9.41
CA ILE A 102 -11.22 -22.17 -9.32
C ILE A 102 -10.42 -23.41 -8.91
N LEU A 103 -10.88 -24.17 -7.93
CA LEU A 103 -10.19 -25.40 -7.50
C LEU A 103 -10.14 -26.45 -8.62
N VAL A 104 -11.24 -26.61 -9.39
CA VAL A 104 -11.27 -27.51 -10.56
C VAL A 104 -10.32 -27.02 -11.65
N ALA A 105 -10.33 -25.72 -11.96
CA ALA A 105 -9.45 -25.14 -12.97
C ALA A 105 -7.96 -25.29 -12.59
N ARG A 106 -7.61 -25.07 -11.33
CA ARG A 106 -6.25 -25.28 -10.80
C ARG A 106 -5.88 -26.77 -10.80
N GLY A 107 -6.79 -27.65 -10.35
CA GLY A 107 -6.57 -29.11 -10.37
C GLY A 107 -6.36 -29.66 -11.77
N ARG A 108 -7.02 -29.06 -12.79
CA ARG A 108 -6.83 -29.40 -14.21
C ARG A 108 -5.66 -28.66 -14.87
N ARG A 109 -4.91 -27.86 -14.09
CA ARG A 109 -3.77 -27.06 -14.57
C ARG A 109 -4.11 -26.02 -15.65
N TRP A 110 -5.36 -25.56 -15.72
CA TRP A 110 -5.77 -24.50 -16.63
C TRP A 110 -5.30 -23.13 -16.14
N VAL A 111 -5.10 -23.01 -14.82
CA VAL A 111 -4.59 -21.80 -14.17
C VAL A 111 -3.45 -22.21 -13.25
N GLU A 112 -2.23 -22.08 -13.73
CA GLU A 112 -1.01 -22.35 -12.98
C GLU A 112 -0.07 -21.12 -13.10
N HIS A 113 0.63 -20.82 -12.01
CA HIS A 113 1.67 -19.81 -11.97
C HIS A 113 3.02 -20.49 -11.74
N ASN A 114 4.00 -20.22 -12.57
CA ASN A 114 5.35 -20.75 -12.39
C ASN A 114 5.96 -20.17 -11.11
N ALA A 115 6.41 -21.05 -10.22
CA ALA A 115 6.99 -20.70 -8.93
C ALA A 115 8.43 -21.20 -8.81
N ILE A 116 9.34 -20.29 -8.45
CA ILE A 116 10.72 -20.61 -8.07
C ILE A 116 10.82 -20.50 -6.54
N ILE A 117 11.43 -21.49 -5.90
CA ILE A 117 11.68 -21.49 -4.46
C ILE A 117 13.09 -20.95 -4.22
N ILE A 118 13.22 -19.95 -3.36
CA ILE A 118 14.49 -19.42 -2.89
C ILE A 118 14.85 -20.15 -1.60
N GLY A 119 15.85 -21.02 -1.69
CA GLY A 119 16.27 -21.92 -0.63
C GLY A 119 15.97 -23.38 -0.94
N SER A 120 16.98 -24.23 -0.82
CA SER A 120 16.93 -25.68 -1.02
C SER A 120 17.00 -26.47 0.29
N GLY A 121 16.78 -25.81 1.42
CA GLY A 121 16.74 -26.40 2.74
C GLY A 121 15.52 -27.32 2.96
N PRO A 122 15.39 -27.93 4.15
CA PRO A 122 14.33 -28.89 4.46
C PRO A 122 12.92 -28.34 4.18
N ILE A 123 12.67 -27.05 4.49
CA ILE A 123 11.39 -26.38 4.25
C ILE A 123 11.13 -26.20 2.75
N GLY A 124 12.16 -25.80 1.98
CA GLY A 124 12.07 -25.67 0.53
C GLY A 124 11.75 -27.00 -0.16
N VAL A 125 12.39 -28.08 0.28
CA VAL A 125 12.14 -29.44 -0.22
C VAL A 125 10.72 -29.89 0.09
N GLU A 126 10.24 -29.69 1.30
CA GLU A 126 8.88 -30.05 1.70
C GLU A 126 7.84 -29.25 0.91
N LEU A 127 8.04 -27.94 0.77
CA LEU A 127 7.16 -27.08 -0.03
C LEU A 127 7.14 -27.51 -1.50
N ALA A 128 8.30 -27.82 -2.11
CA ALA A 128 8.38 -28.32 -3.48
C ALA A 128 7.59 -29.64 -3.66
N ARG A 129 7.68 -30.54 -2.67
CA ARG A 129 6.95 -31.80 -2.64
C ARG A 129 5.42 -31.57 -2.57
N LEU A 130 5.00 -30.66 -1.69
CA LEU A 130 3.58 -30.31 -1.54
C LEU A 130 3.02 -29.66 -2.81
N LEU A 131 3.74 -28.74 -3.44
CA LEU A 131 3.32 -28.09 -4.68
C LEU A 131 3.18 -29.11 -5.85
N ARG A 132 4.06 -30.08 -5.93
CA ARG A 132 3.99 -31.15 -6.95
C ARG A 132 2.79 -32.09 -6.73
N ARG A 133 2.43 -32.38 -5.45
CA ARG A 133 1.32 -33.29 -5.10
C ARG A 133 -0.04 -32.61 -5.18
N HIS A 134 -0.09 -31.30 -4.98
CA HIS A 134 -1.34 -30.55 -4.80
C HIS A 134 -1.46 -29.38 -5.79
N PRO A 135 -1.76 -29.63 -7.07
CA PRO A 135 -1.90 -28.57 -8.09
C PRO A 135 -3.04 -27.58 -7.79
N GLN A 136 -3.94 -27.90 -6.86
CA GLN A 136 -5.03 -27.01 -6.41
C GLN A 136 -4.55 -25.70 -5.80
N TYR A 137 -3.29 -25.58 -5.38
CA TYR A 137 -2.71 -24.31 -4.97
C TYR A 137 -2.42 -23.36 -6.13
N GLY A 138 -2.50 -23.85 -7.39
CA GLY A 138 -2.28 -23.07 -8.61
C GLY A 138 -0.83 -22.59 -8.74
N LEU A 139 0.14 -23.31 -8.14
CA LEU A 139 1.56 -23.08 -8.23
C LEU A 139 2.26 -24.28 -8.86
N ARG A 140 2.97 -24.01 -9.96
CA ARG A 140 3.84 -25.00 -10.61
C ARG A 140 5.28 -24.78 -10.15
N PHE A 141 5.77 -25.70 -9.34
CA PHE A 141 7.18 -25.67 -8.94
C PHE A 141 8.08 -25.96 -10.15
N VAL A 142 8.91 -24.99 -10.51
CA VAL A 142 9.84 -25.08 -11.65
C VAL A 142 11.22 -25.52 -11.17
N GLY A 143 11.69 -24.98 -10.05
CA GLY A 143 12.98 -25.30 -9.45
C GLY A 143 13.32 -24.39 -8.30
N SER A 144 14.50 -24.55 -7.73
CA SER A 144 15.02 -23.73 -6.65
C SER A 144 16.26 -22.95 -7.06
N VAL A 145 16.50 -21.84 -6.39
CA VAL A 145 17.77 -21.10 -6.38
C VAL A 145 18.23 -20.99 -4.94
N ASP A 146 19.57 -21.05 -4.71
CA ASP A 146 20.11 -20.96 -3.36
C ASP A 146 21.46 -20.23 -3.34
N GLY A 147 22.01 -20.04 -2.15
CA GLY A 147 23.36 -19.50 -1.96
C GLY A 147 24.45 -20.39 -2.55
N PRO A 148 25.66 -19.84 -2.75
CA PRO A 148 26.78 -20.56 -3.40
C PRO A 148 27.27 -21.79 -2.63
N SER A 149 26.97 -21.89 -1.34
CA SER A 149 27.39 -22.99 -0.47
C SER A 149 26.66 -24.31 -0.74
N ARG A 150 25.49 -24.28 -1.38
CA ARG A 150 24.68 -25.46 -1.68
C ARG A 150 24.67 -25.85 -3.15
N GLN A 151 25.83 -25.87 -3.77
CA GLN A 151 25.98 -26.37 -5.13
C GLN A 151 25.89 -27.90 -5.18
N GLY A 152 24.88 -28.45 -5.85
CA GLY A 152 24.75 -29.86 -6.23
C GLY A 152 23.69 -30.64 -5.48
N THR A 153 23.48 -31.87 -5.83
CA THR A 153 22.73 -33.05 -5.34
C THR A 153 21.70 -32.90 -4.20
N GLY A 154 20.81 -31.92 -4.28
CA GLY A 154 19.64 -31.86 -3.41
C GLY A 154 18.45 -32.65 -4.01
N PRO A 155 17.43 -32.97 -3.19
CA PRO A 155 16.22 -33.71 -3.64
C PRO A 155 15.31 -32.88 -4.56
N ILE A 156 15.61 -31.60 -4.79
CA ILE A 156 14.89 -30.71 -5.72
C ILE A 156 15.86 -30.09 -6.73
N PRO A 157 15.41 -29.83 -7.98
CA PRO A 157 16.27 -29.27 -9.00
C PRO A 157 16.73 -27.85 -8.61
N LEU A 158 18.03 -27.69 -8.51
CA LEU A 158 18.69 -26.40 -8.35
C LEU A 158 18.96 -25.82 -9.74
N LEU A 159 18.38 -24.65 -10.04
CA LEU A 159 18.48 -23.99 -11.35
C LEU A 159 19.69 -23.08 -11.46
N GLY A 160 20.23 -22.63 -10.34
CA GLY A 160 21.35 -21.71 -10.27
C GLY A 160 21.48 -21.05 -8.91
N THR A 161 22.28 -20.02 -8.88
CA THR A 161 22.52 -19.19 -7.70
C THR A 161 21.52 -18.03 -7.64
N LEU A 162 21.58 -17.31 -6.55
CA LEU A 162 20.79 -16.11 -6.37
C LEU A 162 21.09 -15.02 -7.41
N ASP A 163 22.29 -14.94 -7.93
CA ASP A 163 22.65 -13.96 -8.98
C ASP A 163 21.99 -14.27 -10.33
N ASP A 164 21.67 -15.54 -10.57
CA ASP A 164 21.00 -16.00 -11.78
C ASP A 164 19.49 -15.75 -11.75
N LEU A 165 18.91 -15.34 -10.59
CA LEU A 165 17.47 -15.23 -10.38
C LEU A 165 16.81 -14.32 -11.42
N GLU A 166 17.42 -13.19 -11.77
CA GLU A 166 16.86 -12.25 -12.74
C GLU A 166 16.75 -12.88 -14.14
N HIS A 167 17.75 -13.62 -14.55
CA HIS A 167 17.76 -14.34 -15.81
C HIS A 167 16.72 -15.47 -15.81
N LEU A 168 16.69 -16.25 -14.73
CA LEU A 168 15.78 -17.39 -14.56
C LEU A 168 14.31 -16.96 -14.49
N THR A 169 14.00 -15.86 -13.83
CA THR A 169 12.62 -15.34 -13.77
C THR A 169 12.08 -14.96 -15.14
N ARG A 170 12.92 -14.41 -16.00
CA ARG A 170 12.56 -14.08 -17.39
C ARG A 170 12.47 -15.34 -18.27
N LEU A 171 13.46 -16.21 -18.19
CA LEU A 171 13.54 -17.42 -19.03
C LEU A 171 12.36 -18.38 -18.77
N LEU A 172 12.00 -18.55 -17.51
CA LEU A 172 10.98 -19.50 -17.07
C LEU A 172 9.59 -18.86 -16.93
N ASN A 173 9.43 -17.58 -17.32
CA ASN A 173 8.21 -16.80 -17.10
C ASN A 173 7.70 -16.99 -15.66
N CYS A 174 8.59 -16.78 -14.69
CA CYS A 174 8.27 -16.95 -13.29
C CYS A 174 7.35 -15.82 -12.81
N GLU A 175 6.24 -16.18 -12.20
CA GLU A 175 5.24 -15.24 -11.66
C GLU A 175 5.27 -15.19 -10.13
N VAL A 176 5.83 -16.22 -9.50
CA VAL A 176 5.83 -16.37 -8.04
C VAL A 176 7.20 -16.76 -7.53
N LEU A 177 7.68 -16.01 -6.54
CA LEU A 177 8.89 -16.35 -5.79
C LEU A 177 8.51 -16.70 -4.36
N VAL A 178 9.00 -17.84 -3.86
CA VAL A 178 8.74 -18.27 -2.48
C VAL A 178 10.05 -18.44 -1.72
N ILE A 179 10.27 -17.60 -0.72
CA ILE A 179 11.43 -17.70 0.17
C ILE A 179 11.15 -18.77 1.22
N ALA A 180 11.99 -19.82 1.23
CA ALA A 180 11.79 -20.97 2.09
C ALA A 180 13.12 -21.51 2.63
N ASP A 181 13.79 -20.87 3.49
CA ASP A 181 15.06 -21.33 4.11
C ASP A 181 16.29 -21.25 3.18
N PRO A 182 16.62 -20.05 2.65
CA PRO A 182 17.83 -19.86 1.85
C PRO A 182 19.10 -19.94 2.69
N ASP A 183 20.17 -20.51 2.10
CA ASP A 183 21.52 -20.58 2.69
C ASP A 183 22.34 -19.33 2.34
N CYS A 184 21.83 -18.18 2.78
CA CYS A 184 22.49 -16.89 2.62
C CYS A 184 22.00 -15.88 3.65
N PRO A 185 22.74 -14.78 3.90
CA PRO A 185 22.32 -13.69 4.76
C PRO A 185 21.01 -13.06 4.28
N GLU A 186 20.15 -12.67 5.21
CA GLU A 186 18.85 -12.04 4.91
C GLU A 186 18.99 -10.74 4.09
N SER A 187 20.10 -10.00 4.30
CA SER A 187 20.46 -8.83 3.50
C SER A 187 20.61 -9.15 2.02
N THR A 188 21.27 -10.27 1.69
CA THR A 188 21.47 -10.71 0.30
C THR A 188 20.15 -11.05 -0.39
N VAL A 189 19.24 -11.74 0.32
CA VAL A 189 17.90 -12.02 -0.20
C VAL A 189 17.14 -10.71 -0.43
N MET A 190 17.24 -9.78 0.51
CA MET A 190 16.55 -8.51 0.42
C MET A 190 17.04 -7.66 -0.76
N ASP A 191 18.34 -7.56 -0.96
CA ASP A 191 18.94 -6.81 -2.08
C ASP A 191 18.49 -7.36 -3.43
N MET A 192 18.32 -8.67 -3.53
CA MET A 192 17.82 -9.31 -4.75
C MET A 192 16.34 -9.06 -5.00
N LEU A 193 15.53 -9.06 -3.94
CA LEU A 193 14.10 -8.79 -4.05
C LEU A 193 13.81 -7.36 -4.50
N LEU A 194 14.78 -6.45 -4.32
CA LEU A 194 14.70 -5.07 -4.77
C LEU A 194 15.05 -4.89 -6.24
N ARG A 195 15.62 -5.90 -6.89
CA ARG A 195 15.94 -5.83 -8.33
C ARG A 195 14.66 -5.76 -9.17
N PRO A 196 14.67 -5.03 -10.31
CA PRO A 196 13.46 -4.81 -11.13
C PRO A 196 12.75 -6.07 -11.63
N ALA A 197 13.47 -7.17 -11.81
CA ALA A 197 12.90 -8.44 -12.25
C ALA A 197 12.07 -9.12 -11.17
N SER A 198 12.54 -9.09 -9.92
CA SER A 198 11.80 -9.63 -8.77
C SER A 198 10.54 -8.82 -8.45
N ALA A 199 10.54 -7.52 -8.77
CA ALA A 199 9.37 -6.64 -8.59
C ALA A 199 8.16 -7.00 -9.48
N ARG A 200 8.33 -7.89 -10.47
CA ARG A 200 7.25 -8.39 -11.33
C ARG A 200 6.62 -9.67 -10.81
N CYS A 201 7.26 -10.33 -9.85
CA CYS A 201 6.81 -11.58 -9.29
C CYS A 201 6.03 -11.36 -7.99
N ASP A 202 5.00 -12.16 -7.75
CA ASP A 202 4.37 -12.27 -6.44
C ASP A 202 5.35 -12.90 -5.46
N LEU A 203 5.65 -12.20 -4.40
CA LEU A 203 6.63 -12.62 -3.42
C LEU A 203 5.97 -13.20 -2.18
N TRP A 204 6.38 -14.40 -1.79
CA TRP A 204 5.90 -15.10 -0.61
C TRP A 204 7.08 -15.55 0.24
N ALA A 205 6.90 -15.62 1.55
CA ALA A 205 7.90 -16.19 2.46
C ALA A 205 7.26 -17.16 3.44
N VAL A 206 8.00 -18.20 3.77
CA VAL A 206 7.71 -19.05 4.91
C VAL A 206 8.33 -18.41 6.16
N PRO A 207 7.56 -18.09 7.21
CA PRO A 207 8.10 -17.54 8.44
C PRO A 207 9.09 -18.53 9.09
N ARG A 208 10.28 -18.09 9.47
CA ARG A 208 11.31 -18.96 10.09
C ARG A 208 10.86 -19.64 11.39
N LEU A 209 9.96 -19.01 12.13
CA LEU A 209 9.44 -19.49 13.40
C LEU A 209 8.01 -20.04 13.32
N TRP A 210 7.63 -20.59 12.17
CA TRP A 210 6.27 -21.08 11.94
C TRP A 210 5.87 -22.25 12.88
N GLY A 211 6.82 -23.00 13.41
CA GLY A 211 6.58 -24.06 14.39
C GLY A 211 6.38 -23.56 15.83
N SER A 212 6.71 -22.30 16.13
CA SER A 212 6.45 -21.70 17.45
C SER A 212 5.16 -20.90 17.42
N ARG A 213 4.33 -21.06 18.45
CA ARG A 213 3.00 -20.46 18.60
C ARG A 213 2.98 -18.96 18.33
N SER A 214 1.89 -18.52 17.74
CA SER A 214 1.44 -17.12 17.59
C SER A 214 1.77 -16.39 16.29
N HIS A 215 0.95 -16.64 15.29
CA HIS A 215 0.76 -15.65 14.25
C HIS A 215 -0.69 -15.14 14.40
N GLY A 216 -0.84 -13.94 14.97
CA GLY A 216 -2.15 -13.27 15.19
C GLY A 216 -2.83 -12.76 13.90
N GLY A 217 -2.50 -13.35 12.75
CA GLY A 217 -3.17 -13.17 11.47
C GLY A 217 -3.48 -14.53 10.88
N HIS A 218 -4.41 -14.61 9.94
CA HIS A 218 -4.65 -15.83 9.16
C HIS A 218 -3.65 -15.86 7.97
N PRO A 219 -2.44 -16.42 8.13
CA PRO A 219 -1.52 -16.61 7.02
C PRO A 219 -2.17 -17.54 6.00
N ASP A 220 -1.88 -17.33 4.73
CA ASP A 220 -2.19 -18.34 3.71
C ASP A 220 -1.30 -19.57 3.96
N HIS A 221 -1.68 -20.74 3.45
CA HIS A 221 -0.89 -21.93 3.68
C HIS A 221 -0.88 -22.88 2.48
N VAL A 222 0.21 -23.64 2.37
CA VAL A 222 0.37 -24.75 1.44
C VAL A 222 0.54 -26.02 2.27
N GLY A 223 -0.50 -26.86 2.33
CA GLY A 223 -0.55 -27.94 3.31
C GLY A 223 -0.53 -27.39 4.73
N ALA A 224 0.44 -27.82 5.53
CA ALA A 224 0.65 -27.32 6.89
C ALA A 224 1.69 -26.17 6.96
N ILE A 225 2.30 -25.78 5.84
CA ILE A 225 3.32 -24.72 5.81
C ILE A 225 2.63 -23.37 5.63
N PRO A 226 2.69 -22.48 6.61
CA PRO A 226 2.17 -21.12 6.46
C PRO A 226 3.04 -20.34 5.50
N ILE A 227 2.41 -19.61 4.60
CA ILE A 227 3.06 -18.69 3.68
C ILE A 227 2.49 -17.29 3.88
N VAL A 228 3.37 -16.31 3.93
CA VAL A 228 2.99 -14.89 4.04
C VAL A 228 3.35 -14.20 2.75
N LYS A 229 2.38 -13.55 2.11
CA LYS A 229 2.68 -12.70 0.97
C LYS A 229 3.49 -11.51 1.48
N ILE A 230 4.74 -11.41 1.01
CA ILE A 230 5.57 -10.24 1.23
C ILE A 230 5.02 -9.19 0.27
N GLY A 231 4.39 -8.19 0.85
CA GLY A 231 3.49 -7.23 0.25
C GLY A 231 3.72 -6.82 -1.20
N ASP A 232 2.62 -6.45 -1.85
CA ASP A 232 2.68 -5.50 -2.97
C ASP A 232 3.25 -4.20 -2.42
N THR A 233 4.58 -4.11 -2.41
CA THR A 233 5.35 -3.00 -1.86
C THR A 233 5.18 -1.71 -2.65
N THR A 234 4.31 -1.73 -3.65
CA THR A 234 3.97 -0.57 -4.47
C THR A 234 2.47 -0.33 -4.45
N LEU A 235 2.09 0.92 -4.28
CA LEU A 235 0.73 1.36 -4.53
C LEU A 235 0.44 1.22 -6.03
N SER A 236 -0.23 0.13 -6.43
CA SER A 236 -0.55 -0.19 -7.83
C SER A 236 -2.03 -0.53 -8.00
N GLY A 237 -2.50 -0.55 -9.24
CA GLY A 237 -3.88 -0.92 -9.58
C GLY A 237 -4.95 -0.04 -8.94
N PRO A 238 -6.10 -0.60 -8.53
CA PRO A 238 -7.23 0.16 -7.97
C PRO A 238 -6.86 0.96 -6.71
N ARG A 239 -5.95 0.44 -5.87
CA ARG A 239 -5.47 1.15 -4.67
C ARG A 239 -4.77 2.46 -5.03
N TRP A 240 -3.96 2.45 -6.08
CA TRP A 240 -3.32 3.66 -6.58
C TRP A 240 -4.35 4.66 -7.11
N ALA A 241 -5.35 4.21 -7.87
CA ALA A 241 -6.41 5.07 -8.39
C ALA A 241 -7.18 5.76 -7.25
N VAL A 242 -7.55 5.01 -6.20
CA VAL A 242 -8.23 5.54 -5.02
C VAL A 242 -7.34 6.55 -4.28
N LYS A 243 -6.07 6.22 -4.03
CA LYS A 243 -5.09 7.13 -3.43
C LYS A 243 -4.98 8.42 -4.23
N ARG A 244 -4.81 8.31 -5.54
CA ARG A 244 -4.66 9.46 -6.43
C ARG A 244 -5.91 10.35 -6.47
N ALA A 245 -7.09 9.75 -6.55
CA ALA A 245 -8.36 10.48 -6.51
C ALA A 245 -8.52 11.24 -5.18
N SER A 246 -8.21 10.62 -4.04
CA SER A 246 -8.26 11.29 -2.74
C SER A 246 -7.24 12.43 -2.61
N ASP A 247 -6.02 12.26 -3.13
CA ASP A 247 -4.99 13.30 -3.14
C ASP A 247 -5.43 14.52 -3.98
N VAL A 248 -5.98 14.28 -5.17
CA VAL A 248 -6.49 15.35 -6.06
C VAL A 248 -7.64 16.08 -5.41
N LEU A 249 -8.64 15.34 -4.88
CA LEU A 249 -9.78 15.94 -4.20
C LEU A 249 -9.34 16.81 -3.02
N PHE A 250 -8.46 16.28 -2.17
CA PHE A 250 -7.91 17.03 -1.04
C PHE A 250 -7.19 18.30 -1.51
N ALA A 251 -6.31 18.20 -2.52
CA ALA A 251 -5.54 19.32 -3.01
C ALA A 251 -6.42 20.42 -3.63
N VAL A 252 -7.46 20.04 -4.39
CA VAL A 252 -8.44 21.00 -4.95
C VAL A 252 -9.18 21.72 -3.84
N VAL A 253 -9.75 20.98 -2.90
CA VAL A 253 -10.49 21.56 -1.76
C VAL A 253 -9.58 22.46 -0.94
N ALA A 254 -8.36 22.01 -0.63
CA ALA A 254 -7.40 22.78 0.14
C ALA A 254 -6.99 24.08 -0.59
N LEU A 255 -6.76 24.05 -1.91
CA LEU A 255 -6.44 25.24 -2.70
C LEU A 255 -7.57 26.25 -2.72
N ILE A 256 -8.82 25.79 -2.83
CA ILE A 256 -10.01 26.67 -2.81
C ILE A 256 -10.17 27.29 -1.41
N VAL A 257 -10.18 26.47 -0.37
CA VAL A 257 -10.41 26.95 1.02
C VAL A 257 -9.26 27.83 1.51
N LEU A 258 -8.02 27.48 1.19
CA LEU A 258 -6.84 28.23 1.62
C LEU A 258 -6.42 29.35 0.63
N SER A 259 -7.19 29.59 -0.44
CA SER A 259 -6.84 30.63 -1.42
C SER A 259 -6.62 32.02 -0.81
N PRO A 260 -7.40 32.52 0.18
CA PRO A 260 -7.12 33.80 0.83
C PRO A 260 -5.79 33.78 1.60
N VAL A 261 -5.50 32.68 2.28
CA VAL A 261 -4.25 32.50 3.03
C VAL A 261 -3.04 32.45 2.07
N LEU A 262 -3.19 31.72 0.95
CA LEU A 262 -2.16 31.67 -0.09
C LEU A 262 -1.87 33.05 -0.67
N LEU A 263 -2.89 33.87 -0.90
CA LEU A 263 -2.73 35.25 -1.37
C LEU A 263 -1.97 36.10 -0.34
N LEU A 264 -2.35 36.01 0.93
CA LEU A 264 -1.67 36.74 2.01
C LEU A 264 -0.20 36.31 2.15
N CYS A 265 0.07 35.00 2.08
CA CYS A 265 1.44 34.48 2.10
C CYS A 265 2.26 34.95 0.88
N ALA A 266 1.64 35.03 -0.30
CA ALA A 266 2.28 35.53 -1.51
C ALA A 266 2.67 37.02 -1.37
N ILE A 267 1.76 37.86 -0.85
CA ILE A 267 2.02 39.27 -0.56
C ILE A 267 3.13 39.40 0.49
N ALA A 268 3.06 38.61 1.57
CA ALA A 268 4.08 38.64 2.62
C ALA A 268 5.48 38.24 2.09
N ALA A 269 5.55 37.21 1.26
CA ALA A 269 6.79 36.77 0.63
C ALA A 269 7.33 37.80 -0.38
N PHE A 270 6.45 38.54 -1.05
CA PHE A 270 6.83 39.64 -1.94
C PHE A 270 7.43 40.83 -1.14
N LEU A 271 6.81 41.22 -0.03
CA LEU A 271 7.22 42.32 0.82
C LEU A 271 8.55 42.04 1.57
N ASP A 272 8.89 40.79 1.85
CA ASP A 272 10.16 40.42 2.53
C ASP A 272 11.41 40.64 1.66
N GLY A 273 11.23 41.13 0.45
CA GLY A 273 12.29 41.61 -0.45
C GLY A 273 13.15 40.51 -1.06
N GLY A 274 13.19 40.46 -2.36
CA GLY A 274 14.03 39.54 -3.12
C GLY A 274 13.35 39.06 -4.42
N PRO A 275 14.06 38.42 -5.32
CA PRO A 275 13.53 38.04 -6.63
C PRO A 275 12.51 36.89 -6.53
N GLY A 276 11.26 37.18 -6.89
CA GLY A 276 10.18 36.19 -7.01
C GLY A 276 9.51 35.80 -5.68
N ILE A 277 8.28 35.32 -5.75
CA ILE A 277 7.46 34.91 -4.61
C ILE A 277 7.69 33.43 -4.27
N LEU A 278 7.95 32.62 -5.31
CA LEU A 278 8.07 31.17 -5.22
C LEU A 278 9.55 30.75 -5.32
N PHE A 279 9.92 29.84 -4.47
CA PHE A 279 11.19 29.10 -4.51
C PHE A 279 10.94 27.74 -5.15
N ARG A 280 11.85 27.33 -6.04
CA ARG A 280 11.80 26.04 -6.71
C ARG A 280 13.10 25.30 -6.44
N GLN A 281 13.00 24.00 -6.07
CA GLN A 281 14.16 23.17 -5.80
C GLN A 281 13.94 21.76 -6.33
N GLU A 282 14.98 21.18 -6.93
CA GLU A 282 14.94 19.80 -7.39
C GLU A 282 14.91 18.85 -6.20
N ARG A 283 14.03 17.89 -6.28
CA ARG A 283 13.83 16.81 -5.30
C ARG A 283 13.61 15.49 -6.02
N ILE A 284 13.93 14.40 -5.31
CA ILE A 284 13.69 13.05 -5.81
C ILE A 284 12.29 12.59 -5.39
N GLY A 285 11.52 12.16 -6.38
CA GLY A 285 10.16 11.65 -6.24
C GLY A 285 10.05 10.13 -6.42
N ARG A 286 8.88 9.70 -6.89
CA ARG A 286 8.58 8.28 -7.12
C ARG A 286 9.53 7.67 -8.13
N TYR A 287 10.02 6.45 -7.81
CA TYR A 287 10.97 5.68 -8.62
C TYR A 287 12.29 6.41 -8.91
N GLY A 288 12.71 7.28 -8.00
CA GLY A 288 13.97 8.03 -8.17
C GLY A 288 13.90 9.17 -9.20
N LYS A 289 12.72 9.50 -9.75
CA LYS A 289 12.58 10.55 -10.74
C LYS A 289 12.67 11.93 -10.11
N PRO A 290 13.51 12.84 -10.66
CA PRO A 290 13.59 14.21 -10.15
C PRO A 290 12.34 15.01 -10.54
N PHE A 291 11.93 15.94 -9.67
CA PHE A 291 10.88 16.90 -9.91
C PHE A 291 11.17 18.23 -9.24
N LYS A 292 10.53 19.32 -9.69
CA LYS A 292 10.68 20.66 -9.11
C LYS A 292 9.63 20.89 -8.02
N LEU A 293 10.06 20.84 -6.78
CA LEU A 293 9.25 21.19 -5.60
C LEU A 293 9.06 22.71 -5.56
N VAL A 294 7.82 23.15 -5.32
CA VAL A 294 7.43 24.56 -5.27
C VAL A 294 7.03 24.94 -3.84
N LYS A 295 7.59 26.03 -3.31
CA LYS A 295 7.21 26.60 -2.01
C LYS A 295 7.31 28.12 -2.01
N PHE A 296 6.70 28.80 -1.03
CA PHE A 296 6.95 30.21 -0.86
C PHE A 296 8.39 30.44 -0.44
N ARG A 297 8.98 31.53 -0.97
CA ARG A 297 10.30 31.92 -0.56
C ARG A 297 10.26 32.43 0.89
N SER A 298 11.01 31.79 1.76
CA SER A 298 11.14 32.13 3.19
C SER A 298 12.57 32.46 3.59
N MET A 299 13.49 32.54 2.62
CA MET A 299 14.91 32.86 2.82
C MET A 299 15.42 33.75 1.70
N ARG A 300 16.38 34.62 2.00
CA ARG A 300 17.10 35.38 0.98
C ARG A 300 18.08 34.44 0.28
N PRO A 301 18.12 34.41 -1.07
CA PRO A 301 19.06 33.58 -1.80
C PRO A 301 20.51 34.09 -1.60
N VAL A 302 21.45 33.18 -1.38
CA VAL A 302 22.89 33.53 -1.37
C VAL A 302 23.60 32.72 -2.47
N ASP A 303 23.47 31.40 -2.53
CA ASP A 303 24.05 30.57 -3.59
C ASP A 303 23.19 29.30 -3.79
N GLU A 304 22.96 28.93 -5.05
CA GLU A 304 22.21 27.70 -5.37
C GLU A 304 22.99 26.44 -4.98
N GLN A 305 24.32 26.44 -5.08
CA GLN A 305 25.15 25.27 -4.78
C GLN A 305 25.18 25.00 -3.26
N GLU A 306 25.31 26.01 -2.43
CA GLU A 306 25.25 25.86 -0.96
C GLU A 306 23.90 25.36 -0.49
N SER A 307 22.83 25.76 -1.16
CA SER A 307 21.47 25.30 -0.90
C SER A 307 21.28 23.81 -1.17
N GLN A 308 22.13 23.18 -1.98
CA GLN A 308 22.02 21.77 -2.35
C GLN A 308 22.73 20.82 -1.40
N THR A 309 23.84 21.24 -0.78
CA THR A 309 24.74 20.37 0.00
C THR A 309 24.59 20.53 1.51
N ASN A 310 24.15 21.69 2.02
CA ASN A 310 23.97 21.90 3.46
C ASN A 310 22.63 21.33 3.96
N TRP A 311 22.67 20.35 4.88
CA TRP A 311 21.49 19.68 5.38
C TRP A 311 20.51 20.57 6.11
N SER A 312 21.00 21.24 7.15
CA SER A 312 20.20 22.13 8.00
C SER A 312 21.16 23.12 8.68
N ILE A 313 20.82 24.40 8.65
CA ILE A 313 21.55 25.43 9.41
C ILE A 313 20.61 25.91 10.51
N ALA A 314 20.90 25.54 11.75
CA ALA A 314 20.22 26.10 12.91
C ALA A 314 20.52 27.62 12.98
N HIS A 315 19.48 28.46 13.15
CA HIS A 315 19.58 29.91 13.23
C HIS A 315 20.15 30.60 11.97
N ASP A 316 19.70 30.18 10.81
CA ASP A 316 20.09 30.74 9.52
C ASP A 316 19.74 32.25 9.46
N ARG A 317 20.77 33.12 9.41
CA ARG A 317 20.63 34.58 9.34
C ARG A 317 19.91 35.09 8.08
N ARG A 318 19.75 34.22 7.08
CA ARG A 318 19.06 34.52 5.81
C ARG A 318 17.54 34.54 5.97
N VAL A 319 17.02 34.04 7.10
CA VAL A 319 15.58 33.95 7.36
C VAL A 319 15.09 35.20 8.07
N GLY A 320 14.40 36.06 7.36
CA GLY A 320 13.75 37.26 7.91
C GLY A 320 12.58 36.93 8.87
N PRO A 321 11.97 37.93 9.52
CA PRO A 321 10.85 37.74 10.43
C PRO A 321 9.66 37.05 9.77
N ILE A 322 9.31 37.49 8.55
CA ILE A 322 8.22 36.89 7.75
C ILE A 322 8.54 35.42 7.38
N GLY A 323 9.75 35.17 6.91
CA GLY A 323 10.22 33.84 6.60
C GLY A 323 10.18 32.90 7.80
N ARG A 324 10.54 33.39 9.00
CA ARG A 324 10.43 32.65 10.26
C ARG A 324 8.98 32.29 10.60
N PHE A 325 8.06 33.21 10.45
CA PHE A 325 6.64 32.98 10.65
C PHE A 325 6.10 31.92 9.68
N LEU A 326 6.38 32.08 8.37
CA LEU A 326 5.94 31.11 7.34
C LEU A 326 6.46 29.69 7.61
N ARG A 327 7.73 29.55 7.99
CA ARG A 327 8.35 28.25 8.32
C ARG A 327 7.82 27.64 9.61
N ARG A 328 7.64 28.47 10.65
CA ARG A 328 7.07 28.00 11.93
C ARG A 328 5.66 27.47 11.78
N THR A 329 4.87 28.07 10.90
CA THR A 329 3.49 27.67 10.61
C THR A 329 3.38 26.68 9.45
N SER A 330 4.51 26.33 8.80
CA SER A 330 4.56 25.50 7.59
C SER A 330 3.74 26.05 6.41
N LEU A 331 3.36 27.34 6.45
CA LEU A 331 2.63 28.01 5.37
C LEU A 331 3.47 28.16 4.10
N ASP A 332 4.79 28.18 4.24
CA ASP A 332 5.72 28.18 3.09
C ASP A 332 5.60 26.91 2.23
N GLU A 333 5.11 25.82 2.75
CA GLU A 333 4.95 24.55 2.03
C GLU A 333 3.61 24.43 1.29
N LEU A 334 2.64 25.36 1.48
CA LEU A 334 1.32 25.28 0.84
C LEU A 334 1.34 25.25 -0.71
N PRO A 335 2.28 25.93 -1.43
CA PRO A 335 2.34 25.81 -2.89
C PRO A 335 2.65 24.39 -3.41
N GLN A 336 3.11 23.47 -2.56
CA GLN A 336 3.28 22.06 -2.91
C GLN A 336 1.94 21.36 -3.22
N LEU A 337 0.78 21.94 -2.82
CA LEU A 337 -0.54 21.47 -3.29
C LEU A 337 -0.62 21.46 -4.83
N TRP A 338 0.09 22.35 -5.51
CA TRP A 338 0.22 22.32 -6.96
C TRP A 338 1.01 21.11 -7.46
N ASN A 339 2.11 20.74 -6.77
CA ASN A 339 2.84 19.52 -7.09
C ASN A 339 1.98 18.26 -6.89
N ILE A 340 1.07 18.27 -5.89
CA ILE A 340 0.11 17.18 -5.69
C ILE A 340 -0.87 17.10 -6.87
N LEU A 341 -1.45 18.21 -7.31
CA LEU A 341 -2.35 18.22 -8.47
C LEU A 341 -1.66 17.74 -9.74
N ARG A 342 -0.42 18.14 -9.94
CA ARG A 342 0.38 17.74 -11.10
C ARG A 342 0.74 16.25 -11.08
N GLY A 343 0.80 15.63 -9.91
CA GLY A 343 1.14 14.21 -9.74
C GLY A 343 2.59 13.95 -9.34
N ASP A 344 3.37 14.97 -9.12
CA ASP A 344 4.74 14.86 -8.63
C ASP A 344 4.76 14.38 -7.16
N MET A 345 3.73 14.75 -6.40
CA MET A 345 3.60 14.49 -4.97
C MET A 345 2.22 13.92 -4.60
N SER A 346 2.10 13.45 -3.38
CA SER A 346 0.90 13.03 -2.68
C SER A 346 0.68 13.91 -1.44
N VAL A 347 -0.52 13.92 -0.88
CA VAL A 347 -0.78 14.58 0.42
C VAL A 347 0.04 13.90 1.52
N VAL A 348 -0.04 12.57 1.59
CA VAL A 348 0.69 11.76 2.58
C VAL A 348 1.68 10.84 1.87
N GLY A 349 2.93 10.86 2.31
CA GLY A 349 4.01 10.05 1.75
C GLY A 349 5.36 10.36 2.40
N PRO A 350 6.43 9.69 2.00
CA PRO A 350 7.79 10.02 2.43
C PRO A 350 8.17 11.47 2.11
N ARG A 351 8.89 12.13 2.99
CA ARG A 351 9.35 13.50 2.73
C ARG A 351 10.34 13.54 1.54
N PRO A 352 10.14 14.44 0.54
CA PRO A 352 11.05 14.54 -0.60
C PRO A 352 12.43 15.08 -0.19
N GLU A 353 13.48 14.36 -0.59
CA GLU A 353 14.87 14.77 -0.31
C GLU A 353 15.60 15.27 -1.57
N ARG A 354 16.68 16.02 -1.38
CA ARG A 354 17.52 16.54 -2.46
C ARG A 354 18.35 15.44 -3.09
N PRO A 355 18.67 15.48 -4.40
CA PRO A 355 19.42 14.44 -5.10
C PRO A 355 20.70 14.01 -4.37
N TYR A 356 21.53 14.96 -3.97
CA TYR A 356 22.78 14.71 -3.22
C TYR A 356 22.56 13.85 -1.96
N PHE A 357 21.52 14.13 -1.18
CA PHE A 357 21.26 13.37 0.05
C PHE A 357 20.64 12.02 -0.23
N VAL A 358 19.85 11.89 -1.29
CA VAL A 358 19.33 10.59 -1.70
C VAL A 358 20.45 9.65 -2.10
N GLU A 359 21.41 10.13 -2.87
CA GLU A 359 22.60 9.35 -3.26
C GLU A 359 23.43 8.96 -2.02
N LYS A 360 23.78 9.95 -1.17
CA LYS A 360 24.54 9.72 0.06
C LYS A 360 23.86 8.69 0.97
N PHE A 361 22.58 8.89 1.27
CA PHE A 361 21.86 8.02 2.21
C PHE A 361 21.55 6.63 1.62
N SER A 362 21.40 6.54 0.30
CA SER A 362 21.24 5.23 -0.35
C SER A 362 22.51 4.38 -0.28
N ALA A 363 23.67 5.03 -0.27
CA ALA A 363 24.95 4.34 -0.08
C ALA A 363 25.23 3.97 1.40
N GLU A 364 24.76 4.81 2.35
CA GLU A 364 25.06 4.63 3.76
C GLU A 364 24.05 3.76 4.51
N TYR A 365 22.76 3.82 4.13
CA TYR A 365 21.67 3.10 4.84
C TYR A 365 21.03 2.04 3.98
N PRO A 366 21.08 0.75 4.39
CA PRO A 366 20.34 -0.32 3.73
C PRO A 366 18.85 0.02 3.63
N HIS A 367 18.25 -0.30 2.50
CA HIS A 367 16.80 -0.10 2.26
C HIS A 367 16.31 1.36 2.20
N TYR A 368 17.21 2.37 2.26
CA TYR A 368 16.79 3.77 2.15
C TYR A 368 16.07 4.06 0.82
N ALA A 369 16.57 3.52 -0.29
CA ALA A 369 15.98 3.68 -1.62
C ALA A 369 14.54 3.16 -1.73
N MET A 370 14.13 2.23 -0.85
CA MET A 370 12.77 1.65 -0.85
C MET A 370 11.68 2.68 -0.58
N ARG A 371 11.98 3.79 0.08
CA ARG A 371 11.05 4.88 0.33
C ARG A 371 10.55 5.58 -0.94
N HIS A 372 11.26 5.43 -2.06
CA HIS A 372 10.89 6.02 -3.36
C HIS A 372 9.93 5.15 -4.19
N ARG A 373 9.44 4.04 -3.66
CA ARG A 373 8.45 3.17 -4.35
C ARG A 373 7.08 3.82 -4.53
N VAL A 374 6.78 4.82 -3.70
CA VAL A 374 5.53 5.61 -3.74
C VAL A 374 5.85 7.08 -3.97
N PRO A 375 4.85 7.93 -4.33
CA PRO A 375 5.07 9.37 -4.37
C PRO A 375 5.44 9.92 -3.02
N VAL A 376 6.32 10.91 -3.04
CA VAL A 376 6.68 11.69 -1.85
C VAL A 376 5.50 12.54 -1.38
N GLY A 377 5.43 12.84 -0.09
CA GLY A 377 4.31 13.51 0.54
C GLY A 377 4.59 14.94 0.98
N LEU A 378 3.53 15.75 1.04
CA LEU A 378 3.53 17.03 1.74
C LEU A 378 3.72 16.80 3.26
N THR A 379 3.03 15.81 3.78
CA THR A 379 3.23 15.27 5.14
C THR A 379 3.51 13.76 5.08
N GLY A 380 3.96 13.18 6.18
CA GLY A 380 4.28 11.76 6.24
C GLY A 380 4.31 11.20 7.66
N LEU A 381 4.25 9.87 7.77
CA LEU A 381 4.21 9.19 9.05
C LEU A 381 5.45 9.50 9.90
N ALA A 382 6.64 9.51 9.31
CA ALA A 382 7.87 9.89 10.01
C ALA A 382 7.78 11.32 10.57
N GLN A 383 7.25 12.27 9.78
CA GLN A 383 7.10 13.65 10.18
C GLN A 383 6.18 13.83 11.40
N VAL A 384 5.00 13.19 11.38
CA VAL A 384 4.03 13.27 12.50
C VAL A 384 4.40 12.38 13.69
N SER A 385 5.45 11.59 13.58
CA SER A 385 6.04 10.82 14.67
C SER A 385 7.26 11.50 15.30
N GLY A 386 7.45 12.80 15.01
CA GLY A 386 8.53 13.59 15.58
C GLY A 386 9.89 13.41 14.89
N LEU A 387 9.97 12.62 13.82
CA LEU A 387 11.23 12.38 13.09
C LEU A 387 11.46 13.47 12.05
N ARG A 388 11.80 14.67 12.52
CA ARG A 388 12.12 15.87 11.72
C ARG A 388 13.51 16.40 12.07
N GLY A 389 14.09 17.23 11.21
CA GLY A 389 15.36 17.92 11.48
C GLY A 389 16.53 16.96 11.58
N ASP A 390 17.25 16.95 12.70
CA ASP A 390 18.49 16.18 12.88
C ASP A 390 18.28 14.79 13.48
N THR A 391 17.06 14.23 13.32
CA THR A 391 16.77 12.85 13.74
C THR A 391 17.44 11.83 12.81
N PRO A 392 17.75 10.60 13.30
CA PRO A 392 18.42 9.58 12.52
C PRO A 392 17.69 9.25 11.19
N ILE A 393 18.43 9.21 10.11
CA ILE A 393 17.88 8.93 8.76
C ILE A 393 17.35 7.50 8.67
N SER A 394 18.00 6.55 9.35
CA SER A 394 17.56 5.16 9.46
C SER A 394 16.13 5.05 10.00
N ASP A 395 15.83 5.80 11.07
CA ASP A 395 14.49 5.77 11.69
C ASP A 395 13.44 6.39 10.77
N ARG A 396 13.76 7.49 10.08
CA ARG A 396 12.86 8.06 9.07
C ARG A 396 12.55 7.07 7.97
N ALA A 397 13.59 6.43 7.40
CA ALA A 397 13.43 5.44 6.35
C ALA A 397 12.58 4.24 6.82
N ARG A 398 12.74 3.81 8.08
CA ARG A 398 11.91 2.72 8.67
C ARG A 398 10.44 3.13 8.76
N PHE A 399 10.12 4.34 9.25
CA PHE A 399 8.74 4.83 9.33
C PHE A 399 8.12 5.07 7.94
N ASP A 400 8.91 5.56 6.98
CA ASP A 400 8.46 5.73 5.60
C ASP A 400 8.16 4.38 4.95
N ASN A 401 9.03 3.38 5.13
CA ASN A 401 8.80 2.03 4.63
C ASN A 401 7.60 1.36 5.30
N TYR A 402 7.45 1.52 6.63
CA TYR A 402 6.27 1.05 7.35
C TYR A 402 4.97 1.65 6.80
N TYR A 403 4.95 2.97 6.52
CA TYR A 403 3.81 3.62 5.89
C TYR A 403 3.48 3.00 4.53
N ILE A 404 4.48 2.75 3.70
CA ILE A 404 4.31 2.18 2.35
C ILE A 404 3.70 0.77 2.43
N GLU A 405 4.20 -0.05 3.35
CA GLU A 405 3.78 -1.44 3.53
C GLU A 405 2.37 -1.57 4.14
N ASN A 406 2.00 -0.64 5.01
CA ASN A 406 0.74 -0.65 5.73
C ASN A 406 -0.27 0.40 5.23
N TRP A 407 -0.07 0.90 4.02
CA TRP A 407 -0.90 1.96 3.47
C TRP A 407 -2.39 1.59 3.48
N SER A 408 -3.20 2.53 3.95
CA SER A 408 -4.65 2.54 3.87
C SER A 408 -5.15 4.00 3.88
N LEU A 409 -6.34 4.24 3.34
CA LEU A 409 -6.98 5.57 3.45
C LEU A 409 -7.13 6.03 4.90
N TRP A 410 -7.34 5.08 5.82
CA TRP A 410 -7.42 5.37 7.25
C TRP A 410 -6.06 5.82 7.82
N LEU A 411 -4.96 5.24 7.34
CA LEU A 411 -3.62 5.68 7.75
C LEU A 411 -3.33 7.09 7.23
N ASP A 412 -3.72 7.39 5.98
CA ASP A 412 -3.63 8.75 5.44
C ASP A 412 -4.41 9.74 6.28
N LEU A 413 -5.68 9.43 6.58
CA LEU A 413 -6.52 10.29 7.42
C LEU A 413 -5.88 10.52 8.80
N LYS A 414 -5.36 9.47 9.44
CA LYS A 414 -4.65 9.61 10.73
C LYS A 414 -3.43 10.55 10.63
N VAL A 415 -2.64 10.43 9.57
CA VAL A 415 -1.47 11.29 9.35
C VAL A 415 -1.89 12.74 9.12
N ILE A 416 -2.94 12.97 8.31
CA ILE A 416 -3.48 14.32 8.05
C ILE A 416 -3.98 14.96 9.36
N LEU A 417 -4.77 14.25 10.16
CA LEU A 417 -5.28 14.75 11.44
C LEU A 417 -4.15 15.07 12.43
N ARG A 418 -3.13 14.23 12.51
CA ARG A 418 -1.94 14.50 13.34
C ARG A 418 -1.15 15.69 12.83
N THR A 419 -1.02 15.84 11.50
CA THR A 419 -0.35 17.03 10.90
C THR A 419 -1.09 18.31 11.28
N ALA A 420 -2.42 18.33 11.15
CA ALA A 420 -3.23 19.47 11.56
C ALA A 420 -3.02 19.81 13.04
N ALA A 421 -3.08 18.81 13.92
CA ALA A 421 -2.84 19.02 15.36
C ALA A 421 -1.43 19.57 15.66
N GLU A 422 -0.39 19.15 14.93
CA GLU A 422 0.97 19.69 15.09
C GLU A 422 1.11 21.13 14.59
N VAL A 423 0.49 21.45 13.45
CA VAL A 423 0.48 22.83 12.94
C VAL A 423 -0.18 23.78 13.95
N PHE A 424 -1.33 23.39 14.52
CA PHE A 424 -2.01 24.18 15.56
C PHE A 424 -1.21 24.32 16.85
N ARG A 425 -0.37 23.34 17.20
CA ARG A 425 0.54 23.41 18.36
C ARG A 425 1.82 24.23 18.09
N GLY A 426 1.98 24.77 16.89
CA GLY A 426 3.18 25.53 16.49
C GLY A 426 4.40 24.65 16.28
N GLY A 427 4.22 23.38 16.01
CA GLY A 427 5.29 22.39 15.75
C GLY A 427 5.91 22.47 14.35
N GLY A 428 5.63 23.53 13.56
CA GLY A 428 6.42 23.90 12.39
C GLY A 428 7.82 24.33 12.82
N ARG A 429 8.83 24.16 11.96
CA ARG A 429 10.23 24.54 12.26
C ARG A 429 10.43 26.03 12.38
#